data_6fc044f14a9c462d3e6b91777e425d08
#
_entry.id   6fc044f14a9c462d3e6b91777e425d08
#
_cell.length_a   1.000
_cell.length_b   1.000
_cell.length_c   1.000
_cell.angle_alpha   90.00
_cell.angle_beta   90.00
_cell.angle_gamma   90.00
#
_symmetry.space_group_name_H-M   'P 1'
#
loop_
_entity.id
_entity.type
_entity.pdbx_description
1 polymer ?
#
loop_
_entity_poly.entity_id
_entity_poly.type
_entity_poly.pdbx_seq_one_letter_code
_entity_poly.pdbx_strand_id
1 'polypeptide(L)'
;MNSSPSIRDTDTDGQTVIRQGHPQDRILISEILGDAFTHDPALAWMGAPADQLNQFFRSEIESHYMHRGLMWVNQAATGAALWLPPDAPRRSPFHWRLLQAAWAMFRAQGREGLKRAEYFGKLLVRNRPKEKHFYLHAIGARLGHQGQGIGHALLRAGLALCDQQQMPAYLESTNELNPPLYRKHGFEAVSEERLPDDGPPITFMYRAPQSS
;
A
#
# COMPACT_ATOMS: atom_id res chain seq x y z
N MET A 1 -26.69 -19.72 -24.33
CA MET A 1 -26.83 -19.18 -22.98
C MET A 1 -25.71 -19.79 -22.17
N ASN A 2 -24.57 -19.15 -22.09
CA ASN A 2 -23.44 -19.59 -21.28
C ASN A 2 -23.50 -18.80 -19.98
N SER A 3 -23.95 -19.45 -18.92
CA SER A 3 -23.86 -18.94 -17.57
C SER A 3 -22.43 -19.09 -17.09
N SER A 4 -21.67 -17.99 -17.07
CA SER A 4 -20.39 -17.95 -16.38
C SER A 4 -20.61 -18.31 -14.90
N PRO A 5 -19.78 -19.18 -14.29
CA PRO A 5 -19.93 -19.50 -12.89
C PRO A 5 -19.71 -18.23 -12.06
N SER A 6 -20.70 -17.86 -11.26
CA SER A 6 -20.61 -16.80 -10.26
C SER A 6 -19.50 -17.18 -9.27
N ILE A 7 -18.35 -16.49 -9.39
CA ILE A 7 -17.27 -16.61 -8.41
C ILE A 7 -17.81 -16.06 -7.10
N ARG A 8 -17.95 -16.90 -6.07
CA ARG A 8 -18.34 -16.43 -4.74
C ARG A 8 -17.17 -15.65 -4.15
N ASP A 9 -17.36 -14.35 -3.95
CA ASP A 9 -16.37 -13.44 -3.35
C ASP A 9 -16.25 -13.62 -1.84
N THR A 10 -17.18 -14.35 -1.24
CA THR A 10 -17.20 -14.69 0.19
C THR A 10 -17.16 -16.19 0.39
N ASP A 11 -16.52 -16.63 1.48
CA ASP A 11 -16.57 -18.00 1.95
C ASP A 11 -17.96 -18.38 2.50
N THR A 12 -18.09 -19.60 3.01
CA THR A 12 -19.32 -20.12 3.62
C THR A 12 -19.82 -19.30 4.80
N ASP A 13 -18.94 -18.50 5.42
CA ASP A 13 -19.21 -17.64 6.58
C ASP A 13 -19.43 -16.17 6.18
N GLY A 14 -19.54 -15.86 4.89
CA GLY A 14 -19.74 -14.50 4.37
C GLY A 14 -18.49 -13.60 4.43
N GLN A 15 -17.30 -14.19 4.65
CA GLN A 15 -16.05 -13.44 4.70
C GLN A 15 -15.43 -13.31 3.30
N THR A 16 -14.82 -12.14 3.05
CA THR A 16 -14.07 -11.87 1.80
C THR A 16 -12.90 -12.84 1.67
N VAL A 17 -12.88 -13.64 0.62
CA VAL A 17 -11.81 -14.62 0.35
C VAL A 17 -10.57 -13.88 -0.17
N ILE A 18 -9.45 -14.05 0.54
CA ILE A 18 -8.15 -13.49 0.16
C ILE A 18 -7.23 -14.60 -0.31
N ARG A 19 -6.54 -14.36 -1.41
CA ARG A 19 -5.47 -15.23 -1.90
C ARG A 19 -4.14 -14.48 -2.02
N GLN A 20 -3.07 -15.23 -2.00
CA GLN A 20 -1.76 -14.68 -2.35
C GLN A 20 -1.72 -14.32 -3.85
N GLY A 21 -1.19 -13.14 -4.15
CA GLY A 21 -0.94 -12.70 -5.50
C GLY A 21 0.34 -13.32 -6.07
N HIS A 22 0.32 -13.65 -7.35
CA HIS A 22 1.45 -14.19 -8.09
C HIS A 22 2.00 -13.17 -9.10
N PRO A 23 3.20 -13.36 -9.68
CA PRO A 23 3.76 -12.43 -10.67
C PRO A 23 2.84 -12.13 -11.87
N GLN A 24 1.99 -13.08 -12.24
CA GLN A 24 0.98 -12.90 -13.29
C GLN A 24 -0.13 -11.91 -12.91
N ASP A 25 -0.39 -11.72 -11.62
CA ASP A 25 -1.40 -10.77 -11.12
C ASP A 25 -0.91 -9.31 -11.12
N ARG A 26 0.33 -9.04 -11.51
CA ARG A 26 0.95 -7.71 -11.41
C ARG A 26 0.14 -6.59 -12.08
N ILE A 27 -0.48 -6.88 -13.23
CA ILE A 27 -1.33 -5.91 -13.94
C ILE A 27 -2.60 -5.67 -13.13
N LEU A 28 -3.30 -6.74 -12.76
CA LEU A 28 -4.53 -6.68 -11.97
C LEU A 28 -4.33 -5.91 -10.66
N ILE A 29 -3.29 -6.26 -9.89
CA ILE A 29 -2.99 -5.61 -8.61
C ILE A 29 -2.64 -4.13 -8.81
N SER A 30 -1.87 -3.80 -9.86
CA SER A 30 -1.54 -2.40 -10.16
C SER A 30 -2.76 -1.56 -10.53
N GLU A 31 -3.72 -2.14 -11.26
CA GLU A 31 -4.99 -1.49 -11.60
C GLU A 31 -5.86 -1.27 -10.37
N ILE A 32 -5.98 -2.28 -9.50
CA ILE A 32 -6.72 -2.16 -8.24
C ILE A 32 -6.16 -1.03 -7.37
N LEU A 33 -4.83 -1.03 -7.17
CA LEU A 33 -4.18 -0.01 -6.34
C LEU A 33 -4.20 1.37 -6.99
N GLY A 34 -3.98 1.45 -8.31
CA GLY A 34 -4.09 2.72 -9.03
C GLY A 34 -5.46 3.37 -8.87
N ASP A 35 -6.53 2.58 -9.01
CA ASP A 35 -7.89 3.03 -8.78
C ASP A 35 -8.14 3.43 -7.31
N ALA A 36 -7.71 2.60 -6.37
CA ALA A 36 -7.87 2.84 -4.94
C ALA A 36 -7.17 4.13 -4.45
N PHE A 37 -6.04 4.48 -5.04
CA PHE A 37 -5.22 5.63 -4.68
C PHE A 37 -5.47 6.89 -5.52
N THR A 38 -6.47 6.88 -6.41
CA THR A 38 -6.82 8.03 -7.28
C THR A 38 -7.05 9.32 -6.49
N HIS A 39 -7.57 9.21 -5.27
CA HIS A 39 -7.86 10.34 -4.39
C HIS A 39 -6.96 10.36 -3.14
N ASP A 40 -5.78 9.72 -3.18
CA ASP A 40 -4.85 9.76 -2.06
C ASP A 40 -4.31 11.17 -1.84
N PRO A 41 -4.47 11.76 -0.63
CA PRO A 41 -4.12 13.15 -0.38
C PRO A 41 -2.62 13.44 -0.53
N ALA A 42 -1.74 12.50 -0.14
CA ALA A 42 -0.29 12.72 -0.23
C ALA A 42 0.20 12.61 -1.68
N LEU A 43 -0.35 11.68 -2.47
CA LEU A 43 -0.06 11.58 -3.90
C LEU A 43 -0.55 12.83 -4.64
N ALA A 44 -1.75 13.33 -4.31
CA ALA A 44 -2.28 14.58 -4.86
C ALA A 44 -1.40 15.78 -4.48
N TRP A 45 -0.96 15.86 -3.22
CA TRP A 45 -0.04 16.93 -2.76
C TRP A 45 1.30 16.89 -3.49
N MET A 46 1.85 15.71 -3.76
CA MET A 46 3.06 15.55 -4.58
C MET A 46 2.83 15.85 -6.07
N GLY A 47 1.56 15.93 -6.51
CA GLY A 47 1.20 16.13 -7.91
C GLY A 47 1.34 14.88 -8.76
N ALA A 48 1.20 13.73 -8.16
CA ALA A 48 1.18 12.48 -8.91
C ALA A 48 -0.04 12.44 -9.84
N PRO A 49 0.13 12.28 -11.17
CA PRO A 49 -1.01 12.22 -12.08
C PRO A 49 -1.86 10.96 -11.81
N ALA A 50 -3.15 11.14 -11.57
CA ALA A 50 -4.07 10.04 -11.24
C ALA A 50 -4.12 8.96 -12.34
N ASP A 51 -4.04 9.37 -13.60
CA ASP A 51 -4.02 8.48 -14.79
C ASP A 51 -2.72 7.65 -14.91
N GLN A 52 -1.67 7.99 -14.16
CA GLN A 52 -0.39 7.27 -14.15
C GLN A 52 -0.19 6.37 -12.93
N LEU A 53 -1.13 6.35 -11.98
CA LEU A 53 -0.99 5.54 -10.75
C LEU A 53 -0.93 4.03 -11.04
N ASN A 54 -1.65 3.54 -12.04
CA ASN A 54 -1.55 2.14 -12.47
C ASN A 54 -0.12 1.80 -12.91
N GLN A 55 0.50 2.68 -13.70
CA GLN A 55 1.88 2.49 -14.15
C GLN A 55 2.88 2.62 -12.98
N PHE A 56 2.63 3.53 -12.05
CA PHE A 56 3.42 3.68 -10.84
C PHE A 56 3.40 2.38 -10.02
N PHE A 57 2.22 1.87 -9.64
CA PHE A 57 2.10 0.62 -8.89
C PHE A 57 2.66 -0.59 -9.64
N ARG A 58 2.46 -0.66 -10.96
CA ARG A 58 3.06 -1.70 -11.79
C ARG A 58 4.58 -1.67 -11.69
N SER A 59 5.17 -0.49 -11.79
CA SER A 59 6.62 -0.31 -11.65
C SER A 59 7.14 -0.73 -10.28
N GLU A 60 6.42 -0.38 -9.20
CA GLU A 60 6.72 -0.80 -7.83
C GLU A 60 6.67 -2.33 -7.70
N ILE A 61 5.59 -2.97 -8.19
CA ILE A 61 5.41 -4.41 -8.14
C ILE A 61 6.55 -5.12 -8.86
N GLU A 62 6.84 -4.74 -10.11
CA GLU A 62 7.89 -5.35 -10.92
C GLU A 62 9.29 -5.18 -10.32
N SER A 63 9.54 -4.08 -9.60
CA SER A 63 10.85 -3.79 -9.01
C SER A 63 11.09 -4.45 -7.66
N HIS A 64 10.05 -4.60 -6.84
CA HIS A 64 10.20 -4.93 -5.42
C HIS A 64 9.40 -6.15 -4.97
N TYR A 65 8.21 -6.39 -5.57
CA TYR A 65 7.26 -7.36 -5.03
C TYR A 65 7.28 -8.70 -5.77
N MET A 66 7.67 -8.74 -7.04
CA MET A 66 7.67 -10.00 -7.82
C MET A 66 8.62 -11.07 -7.29
N HIS A 67 9.70 -10.68 -6.63
CA HIS A 67 10.73 -11.63 -6.21
C HIS A 67 10.81 -11.83 -4.69
N ARG A 68 10.44 -10.83 -3.91
CA ARG A 68 10.63 -10.82 -2.45
C ARG A 68 9.48 -10.20 -1.67
N GLY A 69 8.52 -9.58 -2.34
CA GLY A 69 7.35 -8.99 -1.72
C GLY A 69 6.21 -10.01 -1.56
N LEU A 70 5.27 -9.65 -0.71
CA LEU A 70 4.04 -10.38 -0.53
C LEU A 70 2.91 -9.54 -1.13
N MET A 71 2.18 -10.13 -2.02
CA MET A 71 1.01 -9.53 -2.64
C MET A 71 -0.23 -10.30 -2.19
N TRP A 72 -1.28 -9.59 -1.82
CA TRP A 72 -2.57 -10.15 -1.47
C TRP A 72 -3.65 -9.54 -2.34
N VAL A 73 -4.60 -10.35 -2.77
CA VAL A 73 -5.74 -9.91 -3.59
C VAL A 73 -6.98 -10.69 -3.18
N ASN A 74 -8.13 -10.02 -3.13
CA ASN A 74 -9.38 -10.74 -2.91
C ASN A 74 -9.85 -11.43 -4.21
N GLN A 75 -10.66 -12.47 -4.07
CA GLN A 75 -11.08 -13.31 -5.19
C GLN A 75 -11.89 -12.54 -6.25
N ALA A 76 -12.69 -11.54 -5.84
CA ALA A 76 -13.41 -10.67 -6.77
C ALA A 76 -12.52 -9.64 -7.49
N ALA A 77 -11.22 -9.60 -7.18
CA ALA A 77 -10.28 -8.65 -7.80
C ALA A 77 -10.66 -7.17 -7.60
N THR A 78 -11.20 -6.86 -6.45
CA THR A 78 -11.64 -5.51 -6.07
C THR A 78 -10.80 -4.86 -4.98
N GLY A 79 -9.85 -5.61 -4.37
CA GLY A 79 -8.93 -5.10 -3.38
C GLY A 79 -7.59 -5.81 -3.40
N ALA A 80 -6.53 -5.10 -3.05
CA ALA A 80 -5.17 -5.63 -3.00
C ALA A 80 -4.33 -4.99 -1.90
N ALA A 81 -3.28 -5.69 -1.47
CA ALA A 81 -2.27 -5.18 -0.54
C ALA A 81 -0.87 -5.63 -0.94
N LEU A 82 0.10 -4.76 -0.70
CA LEU A 82 1.53 -4.99 -0.94
C LEU A 82 2.29 -4.89 0.38
N TRP A 83 3.02 -5.95 0.72
CA TRP A 83 3.84 -6.04 1.90
C TRP A 83 5.28 -6.37 1.55
N LEU A 84 6.23 -5.82 2.31
CA LEU A 84 7.63 -6.23 2.27
C LEU A 84 7.98 -6.97 3.56
N PRO A 85 8.58 -8.17 3.47
CA PRO A 85 9.07 -8.88 4.63
C PRO A 85 10.31 -8.21 5.24
N PRO A 86 10.65 -8.53 6.52
CA PRO A 86 11.74 -7.87 7.25
C PRO A 86 13.11 -7.95 6.60
N ASP A 87 13.33 -9.00 5.81
CA ASP A 87 14.60 -9.26 5.11
C ASP A 87 14.61 -8.77 3.65
N ALA A 88 13.55 -8.09 3.22
CA ALA A 88 13.55 -7.48 1.90
C ALA A 88 14.63 -6.40 1.82
N PRO A 89 15.40 -6.34 0.72
CA PRO A 89 16.42 -5.32 0.56
C PRO A 89 15.75 -3.94 0.64
N ARG A 90 16.33 -3.08 1.48
CA ARG A 90 15.91 -1.68 1.55
C ARG A 90 16.08 -1.08 0.16
N ARG A 91 15.12 -0.26 -0.27
CA ARG A 91 15.16 0.41 -1.57
C ARG A 91 16.57 0.96 -1.85
N SER A 92 17.17 0.54 -2.98
CA SER A 92 18.34 1.24 -3.50
C SER A 92 17.90 2.65 -3.94
N PRO A 93 18.56 3.71 -3.48
CA PRO A 93 18.25 5.07 -3.92
C PRO A 93 18.52 5.30 -5.42
N PHE A 94 19.23 4.36 -6.07
CA PHE A 94 19.62 4.45 -7.48
C PHE A 94 18.85 3.42 -8.34
N HIS A 95 17.55 3.66 -8.55
CA HIS A 95 16.82 2.90 -9.54
C HIS A 95 16.38 3.84 -10.68
N TRP A 96 16.67 3.47 -11.95
CA TRP A 96 16.28 4.26 -13.14
C TRP A 96 14.77 4.59 -13.18
N ARG A 97 13.94 3.78 -12.53
CA ARG A 97 12.50 4.01 -12.37
C ARG A 97 12.15 5.18 -11.43
N LEU A 98 13.04 5.50 -10.46
CA LEU A 98 12.93 6.74 -9.69
C LEU A 98 13.13 7.97 -10.59
N LEU A 99 13.98 7.86 -11.61
CA LEU A 99 14.15 8.92 -12.61
C LEU A 99 12.90 9.10 -13.46
N GLN A 100 12.20 8.01 -13.79
CA GLN A 100 10.91 8.10 -14.52
C GLN A 100 9.82 8.73 -13.65
N ALA A 101 9.69 8.33 -12.38
CA ALA A 101 8.74 8.93 -11.46
C ALA A 101 9.07 10.42 -11.22
N ALA A 102 10.35 10.75 -11.01
CA ALA A 102 10.81 12.13 -10.89
C ALA A 102 10.53 12.95 -12.15
N TRP A 103 10.73 12.36 -13.33
CA TRP A 103 10.41 12.99 -14.60
C TRP A 103 8.91 13.22 -14.79
N ALA A 104 8.06 12.25 -14.42
CA ALA A 104 6.61 12.40 -14.46
C ALA A 104 6.14 13.53 -13.51
N MET A 105 6.65 13.58 -12.28
CA MET A 105 6.39 14.65 -11.32
C MET A 105 6.90 16.00 -11.82
N PHE A 106 8.10 16.05 -12.42
CA PHE A 106 8.63 17.26 -13.02
C PHE A 106 7.75 17.78 -14.17
N ARG A 107 7.25 16.89 -15.02
CA ARG A 107 6.33 17.28 -16.09
C ARG A 107 4.98 17.77 -15.58
N ALA A 108 4.49 17.23 -14.47
CA ALA A 108 3.20 17.59 -13.88
C ALA A 108 3.27 18.91 -13.09
N GLN A 109 4.30 19.09 -12.26
CA GLN A 109 4.40 20.26 -11.34
C GLN A 109 5.78 20.94 -11.34
N GLY A 110 6.64 20.61 -12.31
CA GLY A 110 7.96 21.23 -12.41
C GLY A 110 8.86 20.94 -11.20
N ARG A 111 9.67 21.93 -10.83
CA ARG A 111 10.61 21.80 -9.70
C ARG A 111 9.92 21.59 -8.34
N GLU A 112 8.70 22.09 -8.20
CA GLU A 112 7.97 22.00 -6.93
C GLU A 112 7.55 20.55 -6.61
N GLY A 113 7.02 19.82 -7.59
CA GLY A 113 6.70 18.40 -7.42
C GLY A 113 7.91 17.56 -7.02
N LEU A 114 9.09 17.87 -7.59
CA LEU A 114 10.33 17.16 -7.21
C LEU A 114 10.73 17.45 -5.76
N LYS A 115 10.64 18.71 -5.30
CA LYS A 115 10.95 19.07 -3.90
C LYS A 115 10.00 18.37 -2.93
N ARG A 116 8.70 18.34 -3.25
CA ARG A 116 7.69 17.66 -2.44
C ARG A 116 7.95 16.17 -2.36
N ALA A 117 8.26 15.50 -3.47
CA ALA A 117 8.60 14.10 -3.49
C ALA A 117 9.89 13.79 -2.69
N GLU A 118 10.91 14.64 -2.79
CA GLU A 118 12.15 14.51 -2.00
C GLU A 118 11.87 14.70 -0.50
N TYR A 119 11.08 15.71 -0.14
CA TYR A 119 10.68 15.95 1.24
C TYR A 119 9.94 14.74 1.80
N PHE A 120 8.93 14.24 1.08
CA PHE A 120 8.15 13.06 1.47
C PHE A 120 9.05 11.84 1.65
N GLY A 121 9.95 11.57 0.72
CA GLY A 121 10.89 10.46 0.83
C GLY A 121 11.79 10.56 2.07
N LYS A 122 12.32 11.75 2.40
CA LYS A 122 13.11 11.99 3.61
C LYS A 122 12.28 11.80 4.89
N LEU A 123 11.02 12.24 4.86
CA LEU A 123 10.07 12.08 5.95
C LEU A 123 9.84 10.59 6.27
N LEU A 124 9.56 9.77 5.26
CA LEU A 124 9.37 8.33 5.41
C LEU A 124 10.63 7.64 5.97
N VAL A 125 11.81 7.99 5.47
CA VAL A 125 13.09 7.40 5.94
C VAL A 125 13.36 7.76 7.40
N ARG A 126 13.08 9.01 7.79
CA ARG A 126 13.32 9.51 9.15
C ARG A 126 12.46 8.80 10.20
N ASN A 127 11.20 8.50 9.87
CA ASN A 127 10.24 7.92 10.79
C ASN A 127 10.21 6.39 10.77
N ARG A 128 10.90 5.74 9.82
CA ARG A 128 10.91 4.29 9.71
C ARG A 128 11.63 3.64 10.90
N PRO A 129 11.05 2.62 11.54
CA PRO A 129 11.71 1.84 12.58
C PRO A 129 13.04 1.25 12.12
N LYS A 130 14.04 1.24 13.01
CA LYS A 130 15.37 0.66 12.71
C LYS A 130 15.38 -0.86 12.83
N GLU A 131 14.54 -1.41 13.70
CA GLU A 131 14.35 -2.84 13.88
C GLU A 131 13.70 -3.48 12.65
N LYS A 132 13.91 -4.80 12.52
CA LYS A 132 13.29 -5.59 11.47
C LYS A 132 11.78 -5.61 11.65
N HIS A 133 11.03 -5.36 10.59
CA HIS A 133 9.58 -5.33 10.59
C HIS A 133 9.02 -5.69 9.22
N PHE A 134 7.79 -6.19 9.19
CA PHE A 134 7.00 -6.22 7.97
C PHE A 134 6.53 -4.80 7.63
N TYR A 135 6.62 -4.42 6.38
CA TYR A 135 6.20 -3.11 5.91
C TYR A 135 4.98 -3.22 5.00
N LEU A 136 3.83 -2.69 5.44
CA LEU A 136 2.66 -2.52 4.59
C LEU A 136 2.85 -1.27 3.73
N HIS A 137 3.20 -1.49 2.47
CA HIS A 137 3.47 -0.40 1.53
C HIS A 137 2.19 0.22 0.96
N ALA A 138 1.24 -0.62 0.57
CA ALA A 138 -0.03 -0.16 0.00
C ALA A 138 -1.14 -1.17 0.32
N ILE A 139 -2.33 -0.66 0.57
CA ILE A 139 -3.56 -1.42 0.72
C ILE A 139 -4.72 -0.58 0.22
N GLY A 140 -5.60 -1.17 -0.58
CA GLY A 140 -6.75 -0.44 -1.08
C GLY A 140 -7.81 -1.35 -1.70
N ALA A 141 -9.02 -0.80 -1.78
CA ALA A 141 -10.13 -1.37 -2.53
C ALA A 141 -10.52 -0.40 -3.65
N ARG A 142 -10.91 -0.93 -4.80
CA ARG A 142 -11.39 -0.15 -5.95
C ARG A 142 -12.47 0.84 -5.52
N LEU A 143 -12.59 1.95 -6.22
CA LEU A 143 -13.70 2.89 -6.04
C LEU A 143 -15.03 2.15 -6.17
N GLY A 144 -15.99 2.47 -5.26
CA GLY A 144 -17.28 1.78 -5.18
C GLY A 144 -17.28 0.44 -4.43
N HIS A 145 -16.11 -0.11 -4.06
CA HIS A 145 -15.98 -1.32 -3.24
C HIS A 145 -15.44 -1.06 -1.84
N GLN A 146 -15.28 0.20 -1.48
CA GLN A 146 -14.84 0.61 -0.15
C GLN A 146 -15.96 0.38 0.90
N GLY A 147 -15.57 0.24 2.18
CA GLY A 147 -16.54 0.01 3.26
C GLY A 147 -17.13 -1.41 3.34
N GLN A 148 -16.75 -2.32 2.44
CA GLN A 148 -17.27 -3.70 2.36
C GLN A 148 -16.41 -4.72 3.12
N GLY A 149 -15.51 -4.27 4.00
CA GLY A 149 -14.66 -5.17 4.81
C GLY A 149 -13.41 -5.71 4.10
N ILE A 150 -13.20 -5.38 2.81
CA ILE A 150 -12.06 -5.86 2.01
C ILE A 150 -10.72 -5.49 2.67
N GLY A 151 -10.57 -4.24 3.13
CA GLY A 151 -9.36 -3.79 3.83
C GLY A 151 -9.07 -4.59 5.10
N HIS A 152 -10.12 -4.94 5.88
CA HIS A 152 -9.99 -5.79 7.06
C HIS A 152 -9.49 -7.20 6.70
N ALA A 153 -10.03 -7.79 5.63
CA ALA A 153 -9.63 -9.12 5.18
C ALA A 153 -8.17 -9.14 4.68
N LEU A 154 -7.78 -8.14 3.89
CA LEU A 154 -6.40 -7.99 3.39
C LEU A 154 -5.39 -7.77 4.53
N LEU A 155 -5.74 -6.95 5.54
CA LEU A 155 -4.89 -6.76 6.72
C LEU A 155 -4.71 -8.06 7.48
N ARG A 156 -5.79 -8.80 7.78
CA ARG A 156 -5.70 -10.09 8.47
C ARG A 156 -4.76 -11.06 7.77
N ALA A 157 -4.85 -11.16 6.44
CA ALA A 157 -3.99 -12.07 5.67
C ALA A 157 -2.49 -11.72 5.81
N GLY A 158 -2.13 -10.43 5.74
CA GLY A 158 -0.74 -10.00 5.94
C GLY A 158 -0.28 -10.13 7.39
N LEU A 159 -1.11 -9.75 8.35
CA LEU A 159 -0.80 -9.77 9.78
C LEU A 159 -0.65 -11.18 10.34
N ALA A 160 -1.37 -12.17 9.79
CA ALA A 160 -1.19 -13.57 10.16
C ALA A 160 0.26 -14.04 9.98
N LEU A 161 0.96 -13.58 8.92
CA LEU A 161 2.38 -13.88 8.72
C LEU A 161 3.27 -13.13 9.72
N CYS A 162 2.92 -11.89 10.06
CA CYS A 162 3.65 -11.11 11.07
C CYS A 162 3.60 -11.84 12.42
N ASP A 163 2.43 -12.27 12.83
CA ASP A 163 2.21 -12.96 14.10
C ASP A 163 2.85 -14.36 14.10
N GLN A 164 2.71 -15.12 13.01
CA GLN A 164 3.39 -16.43 12.87
C GLN A 164 4.92 -16.32 13.00
N GLN A 165 5.51 -15.25 12.45
CA GLN A 165 6.96 -15.02 12.53
C GLN A 165 7.39 -14.23 13.77
N GLN A 166 6.46 -13.88 14.64
CA GLN A 166 6.70 -13.04 15.82
C GLN A 166 7.44 -11.73 15.46
N MET A 167 7.06 -11.13 14.34
CA MET A 167 7.67 -9.92 13.80
C MET A 167 6.67 -8.76 13.82
N PRO A 168 7.13 -7.55 14.17
CA PRO A 168 6.29 -6.37 14.14
C PRO A 168 5.91 -5.96 12.70
N ALA A 169 4.87 -5.16 12.60
CA ALA A 169 4.42 -4.54 11.36
C ALA A 169 4.45 -3.02 11.46
N TYR A 170 4.74 -2.36 10.34
CA TYR A 170 4.81 -0.91 10.23
C TYR A 170 4.14 -0.43 8.95
N LEU A 171 3.53 0.75 9.01
CA LEU A 171 2.94 1.44 7.86
C LEU A 171 2.98 2.97 8.03
N GLU A 172 2.85 3.68 6.93
CA GLU A 172 2.49 5.09 6.88
C GLU A 172 1.08 5.25 6.31
N SER A 173 0.19 5.92 7.06
CA SER A 173 -1.14 6.27 6.60
C SER A 173 -1.14 7.68 6.02
N THR A 174 -1.41 7.79 4.73
CA THR A 174 -1.45 9.04 3.96
C THR A 174 -2.84 9.67 3.91
N ASN A 175 -3.84 8.98 4.47
CA ASN A 175 -5.22 9.44 4.51
C ASN A 175 -5.74 9.36 5.96
N GLU A 176 -6.27 10.48 6.47
CA GLU A 176 -6.81 10.63 7.82
C GLU A 176 -7.97 9.66 8.14
N LEU A 177 -8.63 9.14 7.13
CA LEU A 177 -9.75 8.20 7.29
C LEU A 177 -9.29 6.77 7.58
N ASN A 178 -8.02 6.43 7.33
CA ASN A 178 -7.52 5.06 7.42
C ASN A 178 -7.02 4.64 8.82
N PRO A 179 -6.45 5.50 9.69
CA PRO A 179 -5.96 5.09 11.00
C PRO A 179 -6.96 4.31 11.86
N PRO A 180 -8.27 4.59 11.86
CA PRO A 180 -9.23 3.77 12.60
C PRO A 180 -9.29 2.31 12.14
N LEU A 181 -9.10 2.03 10.84
CA LEU A 181 -9.00 0.67 10.31
C LEU A 181 -7.77 -0.03 10.90
N TYR A 182 -6.61 0.61 10.87
CA TYR A 182 -5.36 0.02 11.35
C TYR A 182 -5.38 -0.20 12.87
N ARG A 183 -5.94 0.74 13.66
CA ARG A 183 -6.10 0.59 15.12
C ARG A 183 -6.92 -0.65 15.49
N LYS A 184 -7.97 -0.97 14.73
CA LYS A 184 -8.77 -2.20 14.94
C LYS A 184 -7.95 -3.48 14.75
N HIS A 185 -6.81 -3.40 14.08
CA HIS A 185 -5.88 -4.50 13.86
C HIS A 185 -4.62 -4.41 14.75
N GLY A 186 -4.64 -3.60 15.80
CA GLY A 186 -3.58 -3.51 16.80
C GLY A 186 -2.43 -2.58 16.42
N PHE A 187 -2.56 -1.75 15.39
CA PHE A 187 -1.58 -0.70 15.11
C PHE A 187 -1.80 0.49 16.04
N GLU A 188 -0.70 1.03 16.51
CA GLU A 188 -0.64 2.27 17.30
C GLU A 188 0.07 3.36 16.51
N ALA A 189 -0.39 4.61 16.62
CA ALA A 189 0.29 5.75 16.03
C ALA A 189 1.55 6.06 16.87
N VAL A 190 2.72 6.01 16.24
CA VAL A 190 4.01 6.33 16.87
C VAL A 190 4.43 7.76 16.61
N SER A 191 4.01 8.36 15.52
CA SER A 191 4.13 9.79 15.23
C SER A 191 3.11 10.22 14.17
N GLU A 192 2.88 11.52 14.13
CA GLU A 192 2.09 12.16 13.08
C GLU A 192 2.81 13.42 12.64
N GLU A 193 2.95 13.62 11.34
CA GLU A 193 3.57 14.81 10.76
C GLU A 193 2.75 15.35 9.61
N ARG A 194 2.57 16.66 9.57
CA ARG A 194 1.87 17.33 8.48
C ARG A 194 2.86 17.71 7.38
N LEU A 195 2.47 17.41 6.14
CA LEU A 195 3.24 17.88 4.97
C LEU A 195 3.18 19.41 4.86
N PRO A 196 4.25 20.07 4.37
CA PRO A 196 4.27 21.53 4.18
C PRO A 196 3.15 22.05 3.26
N ASP A 197 2.99 23.36 3.22
CA ASP A 197 2.07 24.07 2.30
C ASP A 197 0.63 23.52 2.38
N ASP A 198 0.10 23.43 3.60
CA ASP A 198 -1.25 22.88 3.88
C ASP A 198 -1.47 21.44 3.39
N GLY A 199 -0.38 20.68 3.23
CA GLY A 199 -0.44 19.28 2.86
C GLY A 199 -1.09 18.39 3.95
N PRO A 200 -1.48 17.16 3.60
CA PRO A 200 -2.15 16.25 4.53
C PRO A 200 -1.25 15.79 5.67
N PRO A 201 -1.81 15.37 6.81
CA PRO A 201 -1.06 14.66 7.83
C PRO A 201 -0.70 13.25 7.36
N ILE A 202 0.46 12.79 7.80
CA ILE A 202 0.93 11.42 7.64
C ILE A 202 1.04 10.81 9.02
N THR A 203 0.28 9.74 9.26
CA THR A 203 0.33 9.00 10.53
C THR A 203 1.23 7.78 10.36
N PHE A 204 2.30 7.72 11.13
CA PHE A 204 3.22 6.59 11.19
C PHE A 204 2.73 5.61 12.25
N MET A 205 2.52 4.35 11.86
CA MET A 205 1.88 3.38 12.73
C MET A 205 2.70 2.10 12.85
N TYR A 206 2.74 1.56 14.05
CA TYR A 206 3.49 0.37 14.42
C TYR A 206 2.60 -0.62 15.15
N ARG A 207 2.83 -1.91 14.92
CA ARG A 207 2.14 -3.01 15.58
C ARG A 207 3.14 -4.05 16.05
N ALA A 208 3.17 -4.31 17.35
CA ALA A 208 3.88 -5.46 17.90
C ALA A 208 3.20 -6.78 17.46
N PRO A 209 3.97 -7.89 17.31
CA PRO A 209 3.39 -9.18 17.02
C PRO A 209 2.44 -9.60 18.14
N GLN A 210 1.36 -10.29 17.79
CA GLN A 210 0.40 -10.82 18.76
C GLN A 210 0.66 -12.32 18.94
N SER A 211 0.59 -12.76 20.19
CA SER A 211 0.63 -14.20 20.49
C SER A 211 -0.66 -14.84 19.97
N SER A 212 -0.55 -15.94 19.25
CA SER A 212 -1.66 -16.77 18.79
C SER A 212 -2.36 -17.43 19.96
#